data_f6ff09a4fddb6ac28fc0f8db14ed4b54
#
_entry.id   f6ff09a4fddb6ac28fc0f8db14ed4b54
#
_cell.length_a   1.000
_cell.length_b   1.000
_cell.length_c   1.000
_cell.angle_alpha   90.00
_cell.angle_beta   90.00
_cell.angle_gamma   90.00
#
_symmetry.space_group_name_H-M   'P 1'
#
loop_
_entity.id
_entity.type
_entity.pdbx_description
1 polymer ?
#
loop_
_entity_poly.entity_id
_entity_poly.type
_entity_poly.pdbx_seq_one_letter_code
_entity_poly.pdbx_strand_id
1 'polypeptide(L)'
;MKSVKLKVALIANLIAVVCLVILGVITFMFVKQAIFHEVVKAETNYVKTAKNSMESFKARNSLALESLAKSILKHPVEQLDSQDALMRYVGKDLKNFRDAGRFLAVYIAQPNGELVVSDPDSDAKKVDFGTYGKADNYDARTREYYIEAVKTNKLYVTPSYIDATTNLPCFTYSTPLYKDGKFIGVLAVDVLVTDLQAEFENLPGRTFVFDEENKVFASTDKTLLQQGYDISAIANLAKIKENFEPFEYTRPKDGSERFAVCTKVSGVYTACVGEPIEQIEAPVYKIAFIQTAIVIFTSIISVILLYFIVSKYLSPLAAIQTGLTSFFDFINHK
;
A
#
# COMPACT_ATOMS: atom_id res chain seq x y z
N MET A 1 7.49 24.54 -64.22
CA MET A 1 6.23 24.00 -63.63
C MET A 1 6.35 22.77 -62.74
N LYS A 2 7.16 21.73 -63.04
CA LYS A 2 7.38 20.61 -62.08
C LYS A 2 7.81 21.09 -60.69
N SER A 3 8.67 22.12 -60.61
CA SER A 3 9.15 22.71 -59.37
C SER A 3 8.07 23.41 -58.51
N VAL A 4 7.07 24.06 -59.13
CA VAL A 4 5.98 24.75 -58.43
C VAL A 4 5.01 23.75 -57.80
N LYS A 5 4.65 22.69 -58.57
CA LYS A 5 3.77 21.62 -58.07
C LYS A 5 4.35 20.95 -56.84
N LEU A 6 5.65 20.64 -56.88
CA LEU A 6 6.35 20.02 -55.76
C LEU A 6 6.43 20.97 -54.53
N LYS A 7 6.72 22.27 -54.77
CA LYS A 7 6.78 23.26 -53.70
C LYS A 7 5.44 23.43 -52.96
N VAL A 8 4.33 23.50 -53.68
CA VAL A 8 2.97 23.61 -53.11
C VAL A 8 2.64 22.36 -52.29
N ALA A 9 2.91 21.18 -52.83
CA ALA A 9 2.67 19.92 -52.11
C ALA A 9 3.52 19.82 -50.85
N LEU A 10 4.78 20.23 -50.88
CA LEU A 10 5.67 20.23 -49.72
C LEU A 10 5.25 21.23 -48.64
N ILE A 11 4.84 22.46 -49.02
CA ILE A 11 4.36 23.47 -48.05
C ILE A 11 3.08 23.00 -47.35
N ALA A 12 2.11 22.49 -48.12
CA ALA A 12 0.86 21.98 -47.58
C ALA A 12 1.12 20.81 -46.61
N ASN A 13 2.01 19.89 -47.00
CA ASN A 13 2.39 18.77 -46.12
C ASN A 13 3.16 19.26 -44.86
N LEU A 14 4.04 20.24 -44.97
CA LEU A 14 4.72 20.81 -43.82
C LEU A 14 3.73 21.36 -42.80
N ILE A 15 2.73 22.10 -43.23
CA ILE A 15 1.67 22.62 -42.36
C ILE A 15 0.92 21.47 -41.68
N ALA A 16 0.53 20.43 -42.45
CA ALA A 16 -0.15 19.27 -41.90
C ALA A 16 0.71 18.53 -40.86
N VAL A 17 2.00 18.34 -41.12
CA VAL A 17 2.93 17.71 -40.15
C VAL A 17 3.06 18.54 -38.90
N VAL A 18 3.20 19.88 -38.99
CA VAL A 18 3.27 20.78 -37.82
C VAL A 18 1.99 20.64 -36.98
N CYS A 19 0.81 20.66 -37.60
CA CYS A 19 -0.45 20.46 -36.89
C CYS A 19 -0.52 19.08 -36.18
N LEU A 20 -0.08 18.01 -36.86
CA LEU A 20 -0.05 16.66 -36.28
C LEU A 20 0.94 16.55 -35.09
N VAL A 21 2.10 17.20 -35.21
CA VAL A 21 3.07 17.23 -34.09
C VAL A 21 2.51 18.00 -32.88
N ILE A 22 1.89 19.17 -33.11
CA ILE A 22 1.25 19.92 -32.03
C ILE A 22 0.15 19.08 -31.35
N LEU A 23 -0.71 18.45 -32.14
CA LEU A 23 -1.76 17.56 -31.63
C LEU A 23 -1.14 16.40 -30.84
N GLY A 24 -0.04 15.82 -31.34
CA GLY A 24 0.70 14.75 -30.68
C GLY A 24 1.23 15.14 -29.31
N VAL A 25 1.85 16.32 -29.20
CA VAL A 25 2.36 16.84 -27.93
C VAL A 25 1.21 17.08 -26.94
N ILE A 26 0.12 17.70 -27.39
CA ILE A 26 -1.05 17.95 -26.54
C ILE A 26 -1.63 16.61 -26.05
N THR A 27 -1.83 15.65 -26.94
CA THR A 27 -2.36 14.32 -26.58
C THR A 27 -1.44 13.61 -25.60
N PHE A 28 -0.12 13.66 -25.80
CA PHE A 28 0.86 13.07 -24.90
C PHE A 28 0.74 13.66 -23.48
N MET A 29 0.64 14.99 -23.35
CA MET A 29 0.48 15.66 -22.06
C MET A 29 -0.82 15.23 -21.35
N PHE A 30 -1.94 15.20 -22.08
CA PHE A 30 -3.22 14.76 -21.51
C PHE A 30 -3.20 13.29 -21.10
N VAL A 31 -2.63 12.40 -21.91
CA VAL A 31 -2.53 10.97 -21.59
C VAL A 31 -1.64 10.76 -20.38
N LYS A 32 -0.48 11.43 -20.31
CA LYS A 32 0.42 11.35 -19.14
C LYS A 32 -0.31 11.78 -17.86
N GLN A 33 -1.01 12.90 -17.91
CA GLN A 33 -1.75 13.41 -16.76
C GLN A 33 -2.92 12.48 -16.36
N ALA A 34 -3.66 11.96 -17.32
CA ALA A 34 -4.78 11.04 -17.08
C ALA A 34 -4.30 9.72 -16.45
N ILE A 35 -3.23 9.13 -16.98
CA ILE A 35 -2.64 7.89 -16.43
C ILE A 35 -2.13 8.14 -15.02
N PHE A 36 -1.39 9.23 -14.79
CA PHE A 36 -0.90 9.58 -13.45
C PHE A 36 -2.06 9.74 -12.45
N HIS A 37 -3.13 10.44 -12.83
CA HIS A 37 -4.30 10.61 -11.98
C HIS A 37 -4.98 9.27 -11.63
N GLU A 38 -5.15 8.37 -12.60
CA GLU A 38 -5.73 7.05 -12.36
C GLU A 38 -4.82 6.18 -11.48
N VAL A 39 -3.50 6.25 -11.64
CA VAL A 39 -2.55 5.54 -10.78
C VAL A 39 -2.64 6.08 -9.34
N VAL A 40 -2.57 7.39 -9.13
CA VAL A 40 -2.72 7.99 -7.79
C VAL A 40 -4.01 7.54 -7.12
N LYS A 41 -5.11 7.50 -7.85
CA LYS A 41 -6.41 7.05 -7.35
C LYS A 41 -6.40 5.56 -6.99
N ALA A 42 -5.80 4.71 -7.83
CA ALA A 42 -5.66 3.28 -7.57
C ALA A 42 -4.80 3.03 -6.32
N GLU A 43 -3.62 3.65 -6.24
CA GLU A 43 -2.70 3.53 -5.12
C GLU A 43 -3.33 4.05 -3.81
N THR A 44 -4.07 5.16 -3.87
CA THR A 44 -4.84 5.66 -2.73
C THR A 44 -5.86 4.64 -2.24
N ASN A 45 -6.53 3.94 -3.15
CA ASN A 45 -7.49 2.89 -2.78
C ASN A 45 -6.77 1.67 -2.17
N TYR A 46 -5.60 1.31 -2.67
CA TYR A 46 -4.79 0.21 -2.12
C TYR A 46 -4.36 0.51 -0.68
N VAL A 47 -3.86 1.71 -0.42
CA VAL A 47 -3.50 2.16 0.94
C VAL A 47 -4.73 2.21 1.86
N LYS A 48 -5.89 2.67 1.37
CA LYS A 48 -7.14 2.63 2.14
C LYS A 48 -7.54 1.20 2.50
N THR A 49 -7.38 0.26 1.56
CA THR A 49 -7.68 -1.16 1.80
C THR A 49 -6.74 -1.73 2.86
N ALA A 50 -5.43 -1.43 2.79
CA ALA A 50 -4.46 -1.84 3.80
C ALA A 50 -4.77 -1.25 5.18
N LYS A 51 -5.09 0.04 5.24
CA LYS A 51 -5.55 0.69 6.48
C LYS A 51 -6.77 -0.02 7.06
N ASN A 52 -7.79 -0.26 6.26
CA ASN A 52 -9.02 -0.91 6.70
C ASN A 52 -8.77 -2.36 7.16
N SER A 53 -7.89 -3.10 6.49
CA SER A 53 -7.48 -4.45 6.91
C SER A 53 -6.82 -4.41 8.29
N MET A 54 -5.86 -3.52 8.49
CA MET A 54 -5.19 -3.34 9.79
C MET A 54 -6.16 -2.92 10.90
N GLU A 55 -7.04 -1.95 10.64
CA GLU A 55 -8.03 -1.48 11.61
C GLU A 55 -9.06 -2.57 11.93
N SER A 56 -9.50 -3.35 10.94
CA SER A 56 -10.40 -4.48 11.13
C SER A 56 -9.75 -5.60 11.93
N PHE A 57 -8.49 -5.91 11.65
CA PHE A 57 -7.70 -6.87 12.42
C PHE A 57 -7.62 -6.47 13.89
N LYS A 58 -7.28 -5.20 14.15
CA LYS A 58 -7.24 -4.65 15.51
C LYS A 58 -8.61 -4.72 16.19
N ALA A 59 -9.68 -4.33 15.49
CA ALA A 59 -11.03 -4.31 16.05
C ALA A 59 -11.53 -5.73 16.39
N ARG A 60 -11.30 -6.73 15.53
CA ARG A 60 -11.69 -8.12 15.79
C ARG A 60 -11.02 -8.66 17.05
N ASN A 61 -9.70 -8.49 17.17
CA ASN A 61 -8.96 -8.98 18.33
C ASN A 61 -9.36 -8.23 19.62
N SER A 62 -9.62 -6.92 19.54
CA SER A 62 -10.11 -6.13 20.66
C SER A 62 -11.48 -6.61 21.14
N LEU A 63 -12.43 -6.80 20.22
CA LEU A 63 -13.78 -7.32 20.54
C LEU A 63 -13.74 -8.73 21.10
N ALA A 64 -12.86 -9.59 20.61
CA ALA A 64 -12.67 -10.93 21.13
C ALA A 64 -12.19 -10.87 22.60
N LEU A 65 -11.15 -10.05 22.89
CA LEU A 65 -10.66 -9.88 24.25
C LEU A 65 -11.72 -9.32 25.19
N GLU A 66 -12.48 -8.31 24.76
CA GLU A 66 -13.58 -7.74 25.57
C GLU A 66 -14.69 -8.75 25.83
N SER A 67 -14.99 -9.62 24.86
CA SER A 67 -15.96 -10.69 25.05
C SER A 67 -15.51 -11.69 26.10
N LEU A 68 -14.23 -12.09 26.06
CA LEU A 68 -13.65 -12.96 27.08
C LEU A 68 -13.67 -12.27 28.47
N ALA A 69 -13.26 -10.99 28.55
CA ALA A 69 -13.31 -10.21 29.78
C ALA A 69 -14.73 -10.22 30.40
N LYS A 70 -15.77 -9.96 29.57
CA LYS A 70 -17.16 -10.01 30.02
C LYS A 70 -17.58 -11.39 30.51
N SER A 71 -17.08 -12.47 29.91
CA SER A 71 -17.34 -13.84 30.33
C SER A 71 -16.69 -14.14 31.69
N ILE A 72 -15.42 -13.79 31.85
CA ILE A 72 -14.66 -14.00 33.09
C ILE A 72 -15.32 -13.22 34.25
N LEU A 73 -15.73 -11.98 34.01
CA LEU A 73 -16.35 -11.15 35.05
C LEU A 73 -17.77 -11.60 35.45
N LYS A 74 -18.34 -12.67 34.89
CA LYS A 74 -19.54 -13.34 35.42
C LYS A 74 -19.24 -14.17 36.64
N HIS A 75 -18.01 -14.62 36.86
CA HIS A 75 -17.60 -15.34 38.05
C HIS A 75 -17.65 -14.44 39.29
N PRO A 76 -17.97 -14.95 40.46
CA PRO A 76 -17.87 -14.20 41.71
C PRO A 76 -16.40 -13.85 42.00
N VAL A 77 -16.18 -12.79 42.81
CA VAL A 77 -14.84 -12.27 43.10
C VAL A 77 -13.91 -13.33 43.70
N GLU A 78 -14.46 -14.22 44.56
CA GLU A 78 -13.71 -15.29 45.23
C GLU A 78 -13.12 -16.32 44.25
N GLN A 79 -13.67 -16.40 43.06
CA GLN A 79 -13.18 -17.27 41.98
C GLN A 79 -12.13 -16.59 41.09
N LEU A 80 -11.85 -15.31 41.31
CA LEU A 80 -10.96 -14.49 40.49
C LEU A 80 -9.78 -13.88 41.27
N ASP A 81 -9.76 -13.98 42.60
CA ASP A 81 -8.89 -13.16 43.46
C ASP A 81 -7.55 -13.79 43.83
N SER A 82 -7.29 -15.02 43.39
CA SER A 82 -6.03 -15.72 43.59
C SER A 82 -5.62 -16.54 42.39
N GLN A 83 -4.34 -16.87 42.27
CA GLN A 83 -3.83 -17.70 41.18
C GLN A 83 -4.51 -19.08 41.18
N ASP A 84 -4.64 -19.72 42.33
CA ASP A 84 -5.32 -21.01 42.48
C ASP A 84 -6.80 -20.95 42.06
N ALA A 85 -7.49 -19.87 42.41
CA ALA A 85 -8.87 -19.67 41.99
C ALA A 85 -8.98 -19.48 40.46
N LEU A 86 -8.14 -18.64 39.86
CA LEU A 86 -8.10 -18.46 38.42
C LEU A 86 -7.76 -19.77 37.68
N MET A 87 -6.82 -20.55 38.15
CA MET A 87 -6.50 -21.86 37.59
C MET A 87 -7.72 -22.79 37.63
N ARG A 88 -8.42 -22.83 38.73
CA ARG A 88 -9.56 -23.74 38.96
C ARG A 88 -10.80 -23.35 38.15
N TYR A 89 -11.11 -22.07 38.06
CA TYR A 89 -12.40 -21.60 37.54
C TYR A 89 -12.30 -20.97 36.17
N VAL A 90 -11.14 -20.45 35.76
CA VAL A 90 -10.95 -19.68 34.50
C VAL A 90 -9.92 -20.32 33.57
N GLY A 91 -8.96 -21.05 34.10
CA GLY A 91 -7.83 -21.58 33.29
C GLY A 91 -8.27 -22.33 32.03
N LYS A 92 -9.31 -23.16 32.12
CA LYS A 92 -9.85 -23.89 30.98
C LYS A 92 -10.52 -22.97 29.94
N ASP A 93 -11.13 -21.86 30.39
CA ASP A 93 -11.72 -20.88 29.49
C ASP A 93 -10.65 -20.14 28.69
N LEU A 94 -9.47 -19.85 29.31
CA LEU A 94 -8.33 -19.28 28.59
C LEU A 94 -7.87 -20.21 27.47
N LYS A 95 -7.74 -21.52 27.75
CA LYS A 95 -7.38 -22.53 26.75
C LYS A 95 -8.38 -22.58 25.61
N ASN A 96 -9.66 -22.73 25.94
CA ASN A 96 -10.72 -22.82 24.93
C ASN A 96 -10.75 -21.57 24.04
N PHE A 97 -10.58 -20.39 24.64
CA PHE A 97 -10.58 -19.14 23.92
C PHE A 97 -9.34 -19.01 23.01
N ARG A 98 -8.14 -19.41 23.51
CA ARG A 98 -6.92 -19.44 22.75
C ARG A 98 -7.06 -20.30 21.50
N ASP A 99 -7.57 -21.53 21.68
CA ASP A 99 -7.70 -22.49 20.59
C ASP A 99 -8.75 -22.04 19.55
N ALA A 100 -9.89 -21.53 20.01
CA ALA A 100 -10.95 -21.03 19.14
C ALA A 100 -10.50 -19.81 18.32
N GLY A 101 -9.75 -18.90 18.93
CA GLY A 101 -9.24 -17.68 18.30
C GLY A 101 -7.89 -17.85 17.60
N ARG A 102 -7.22 -19.01 17.74
CA ARG A 102 -5.86 -19.27 17.26
C ARG A 102 -4.84 -18.26 17.80
N PHE A 103 -5.04 -17.83 19.03
CA PHE A 103 -4.11 -16.91 19.68
C PHE A 103 -2.81 -17.61 20.06
N LEU A 104 -1.69 -16.88 20.07
CA LEU A 104 -0.43 -17.40 20.53
C LEU A 104 -0.51 -17.73 22.03
N ALA A 105 -0.99 -16.76 22.83
CA ALA A 105 -1.21 -16.94 24.25
C ALA A 105 -2.45 -16.17 24.72
N VAL A 106 -3.09 -16.67 25.79
CA VAL A 106 -4.19 -16.00 26.50
C VAL A 106 -3.94 -16.12 28.00
N TYR A 107 -3.95 -15.01 28.72
CA TYR A 107 -3.55 -15.00 30.12
C TYR A 107 -4.19 -13.89 30.95
N ILE A 108 -4.22 -14.11 32.27
CA ILE A 108 -4.57 -13.11 33.28
C ILE A 108 -3.37 -12.87 34.16
N ALA A 109 -2.86 -11.65 34.17
CA ALA A 109 -1.79 -11.18 35.04
C ALA A 109 -2.39 -10.50 36.28
N GLN A 110 -2.05 -11.00 37.46
CA GLN A 110 -2.61 -10.55 38.75
C GLN A 110 -1.84 -9.35 39.36
N PRO A 111 -2.44 -8.66 40.34
CA PRO A 111 -1.79 -7.51 41.00
C PRO A 111 -0.50 -7.85 41.74
N ASN A 112 -0.28 -9.11 42.12
CA ASN A 112 0.94 -9.60 42.75
C ASN A 112 2.09 -9.88 41.75
N GLY A 113 1.84 -9.75 40.44
CA GLY A 113 2.80 -9.99 39.37
C GLY A 113 2.81 -11.41 38.81
N GLU A 114 2.02 -12.30 39.38
CA GLU A 114 1.84 -13.67 38.90
C GLU A 114 0.82 -13.71 37.73
N LEU A 115 0.85 -14.75 36.91
CA LEU A 115 -0.13 -14.94 35.88
C LEU A 115 -0.55 -16.40 35.69
N VAL A 116 -1.77 -16.58 35.23
CA VAL A 116 -2.29 -17.85 34.69
C VAL A 116 -2.37 -17.70 33.16
N VAL A 117 -1.78 -18.64 32.43
CA VAL A 117 -1.63 -18.54 30.97
C VAL A 117 -1.92 -19.87 30.29
N SER A 118 -2.56 -19.80 29.12
CA SER A 118 -2.58 -20.85 28.13
C SER A 118 -1.71 -20.40 26.95
N ASP A 119 -0.64 -21.13 26.67
CA ASP A 119 0.40 -20.79 25.72
C ASP A 119 1.02 -22.07 25.09
N PRO A 120 1.95 -21.97 24.12
CA PRO A 120 2.64 -23.13 23.54
C PRO A 120 3.47 -23.92 24.54
N ASP A 121 3.98 -23.31 25.62
CA ASP A 121 4.71 -24.02 26.67
C ASP A 121 3.78 -24.94 27.47
N SER A 122 2.55 -24.47 27.74
CA SER A 122 1.48 -25.30 28.34
C SER A 122 1.16 -26.50 27.44
N ASP A 123 1.09 -26.31 26.10
CA ASP A 123 0.84 -27.40 25.15
C ASP A 123 2.00 -28.40 25.15
N ALA A 124 3.25 -27.93 25.16
CA ALA A 124 4.45 -28.77 25.24
C ALA A 124 4.47 -29.64 26.50
N LYS A 125 3.98 -29.09 27.62
CA LYS A 125 3.82 -29.79 28.90
C LYS A 125 2.57 -30.67 28.97
N LYS A 126 1.72 -30.66 27.94
CA LYS A 126 0.43 -31.38 27.84
C LYS A 126 -0.56 -31.00 28.95
N VAL A 127 -0.59 -29.70 29.28
CA VAL A 127 -1.54 -29.13 30.23
C VAL A 127 -2.36 -28.04 29.50
N ASP A 128 -3.58 -27.78 30.01
CA ASP A 128 -4.47 -26.77 29.42
C ASP A 128 -3.94 -25.35 29.64
N PHE A 129 -3.28 -25.12 30.75
CA PHE A 129 -2.72 -23.83 31.15
C PHE A 129 -1.58 -24.03 32.15
N GLY A 130 -0.74 -23.01 32.29
CA GLY A 130 0.35 -22.95 33.26
C GLY A 130 0.32 -21.65 34.08
N THR A 131 1.35 -21.45 34.86
CA THR A 131 1.56 -20.26 35.67
C THR A 131 2.96 -19.74 35.51
N TYR A 132 3.12 -18.42 35.58
CA TYR A 132 4.42 -17.77 35.74
C TYR A 132 4.36 -16.80 36.88
N GLY A 133 5.48 -16.60 37.55
CA GLY A 133 5.58 -15.70 38.68
C GLY A 133 7.00 -15.56 39.16
N LYS A 134 7.17 -15.18 40.43
CA LYS A 134 8.48 -14.94 41.07
C LYS A 134 9.41 -16.16 40.99
N ALA A 135 8.85 -17.37 41.05
CA ALA A 135 9.64 -18.60 40.95
C ALA A 135 10.31 -18.77 39.59
N ASP A 136 9.70 -18.19 38.53
CA ASP A 136 10.16 -18.22 37.14
C ASP A 136 10.99 -16.98 36.80
N ASN A 137 11.34 -16.15 37.78
CA ASN A 137 11.94 -14.83 37.57
C ASN A 137 11.12 -13.91 36.67
N TYR A 138 9.81 -14.00 36.77
CA TYR A 138 8.84 -13.24 35.99
C TYR A 138 7.97 -12.36 36.90
N ASP A 139 7.78 -11.12 36.47
CA ASP A 139 6.81 -10.17 37.07
C ASP A 139 6.03 -9.48 35.95
N ALA A 140 4.76 -9.82 35.83
CA ALA A 140 3.87 -9.27 34.81
C ALA A 140 3.74 -7.74 34.88
N ARG A 141 3.88 -7.16 36.08
CA ARG A 141 3.73 -5.71 36.33
C ARG A 141 4.82 -4.86 35.67
N THR A 142 5.93 -5.48 35.29
CA THR A 142 7.04 -4.81 34.58
C THR A 142 6.84 -4.76 33.05
N ARG A 143 5.80 -5.44 32.54
CA ARG A 143 5.54 -5.56 31.12
C ARG A 143 4.67 -4.41 30.63
N GLU A 144 4.95 -3.91 29.41
CA GLU A 144 4.26 -2.77 28.81
C GLU A 144 2.73 -2.97 28.75
N TYR A 145 2.27 -4.15 28.32
CA TYR A 145 0.86 -4.47 28.22
C TYR A 145 0.11 -4.28 29.56
N TYR A 146 0.77 -4.61 30.68
CA TYR A 146 0.20 -4.46 32.02
C TYR A 146 0.20 -3.00 32.44
N ILE A 147 1.37 -2.34 32.32
CA ILE A 147 1.57 -0.95 32.74
C ILE A 147 0.56 -0.03 32.04
N GLU A 148 0.49 -0.11 30.73
CA GLU A 148 -0.35 0.80 29.94
C GLU A 148 -1.85 0.48 30.08
N ALA A 149 -2.24 -0.79 30.18
CA ALA A 149 -3.64 -1.14 30.46
C ALA A 149 -4.12 -0.60 31.80
N VAL A 150 -3.32 -0.75 32.86
CA VAL A 150 -3.65 -0.23 34.21
C VAL A 150 -3.65 1.30 34.22
N LYS A 151 -2.64 1.94 33.65
CA LYS A 151 -2.50 3.40 33.59
C LYS A 151 -3.64 4.08 32.87
N THR A 152 -4.03 3.53 31.71
CA THR A 152 -5.09 4.11 30.88
C THR A 152 -6.49 3.70 31.31
N ASN A 153 -6.59 2.64 32.08
CA ASN A 153 -7.86 1.95 32.44
C ASN A 153 -8.74 1.63 31.20
N LYS A 154 -8.09 1.26 30.11
CA LYS A 154 -8.73 0.93 28.82
C LYS A 154 -8.02 -0.24 28.17
N LEU A 155 -8.65 -0.78 27.13
CA LEU A 155 -7.99 -1.71 26.24
C LEU A 155 -6.74 -1.03 25.63
N TYR A 156 -5.61 -1.71 25.72
CA TYR A 156 -4.33 -1.30 25.16
C TYR A 156 -3.80 -2.36 24.20
N VAL A 157 -3.12 -1.91 23.15
CA VAL A 157 -2.45 -2.79 22.17
C VAL A 157 -1.00 -2.35 22.09
N THR A 158 -0.08 -3.28 22.38
CA THR A 158 1.36 -2.98 22.31
C THR A 158 1.81 -2.75 20.86
N PRO A 159 2.92 -2.04 20.63
CA PRO A 159 3.72 -2.21 19.42
C PRO A 159 4.08 -3.68 19.20
N SER A 160 4.51 -4.04 17.96
CA SER A 160 4.98 -5.41 17.73
C SER A 160 6.29 -5.66 18.48
N TYR A 161 6.37 -6.80 19.15
CA TYR A 161 7.58 -7.22 19.88
C TYR A 161 7.84 -8.71 19.67
N ILE A 162 9.01 -9.20 20.07
CA ILE A 162 9.35 -10.61 20.03
C ILE A 162 8.92 -11.28 21.33
N ASP A 163 8.00 -12.24 21.22
CA ASP A 163 7.57 -13.03 22.38
C ASP A 163 8.74 -13.80 23.00
N ALA A 164 8.87 -13.74 24.31
CA ALA A 164 10.00 -14.29 25.04
C ALA A 164 10.03 -15.83 25.05
N THR A 165 8.85 -16.46 24.92
CA THR A 165 8.71 -17.92 24.99
C THR A 165 8.92 -18.57 23.62
N THR A 166 8.30 -18.01 22.60
CA THR A 166 8.27 -18.59 21.25
C THR A 166 9.28 -17.99 20.29
N ASN A 167 9.86 -16.83 20.64
CA ASN A 167 10.70 -16.01 19.77
C ASN A 167 10.02 -15.58 18.47
N LEU A 168 8.68 -15.49 18.46
CA LEU A 168 7.88 -15.04 17.34
C LEU A 168 7.41 -13.59 17.53
N PRO A 169 7.29 -12.80 16.46
CA PRO A 169 6.77 -11.45 16.55
C PRO A 169 5.26 -11.48 16.81
N CYS A 170 4.81 -10.74 17.81
CA CYS A 170 3.41 -10.64 18.23
C CYS A 170 3.02 -9.23 18.64
N PHE A 171 1.70 -9.00 18.75
CA PHE A 171 1.06 -7.89 19.44
C PHE A 171 0.35 -8.42 20.67
N THR A 172 0.37 -7.69 21.78
CA THR A 172 -0.49 -8.00 22.93
C THR A 172 -1.67 -7.03 22.97
N TYR A 173 -2.85 -7.58 23.00
CA TYR A 173 -4.09 -6.87 23.35
C TYR A 173 -4.37 -7.12 24.82
N SER A 174 -4.56 -6.08 25.59
CA SER A 174 -4.73 -6.18 27.05
C SER A 174 -5.84 -5.26 27.55
N THR A 175 -6.53 -5.69 28.62
CA THR A 175 -7.60 -4.91 29.26
C THR A 175 -7.59 -5.16 30.76
N PRO A 176 -7.73 -4.11 31.61
CA PRO A 176 -7.84 -4.31 33.05
C PRO A 176 -9.19 -4.92 33.39
N LEU A 177 -9.17 -5.82 34.38
CA LEU A 177 -10.37 -6.48 34.91
C LEU A 177 -10.69 -5.89 36.28
N TYR A 178 -11.92 -5.38 36.44
CA TYR A 178 -12.47 -4.94 37.70
C TYR A 178 -13.77 -5.66 37.99
N LYS A 179 -13.93 -6.17 39.20
CA LYS A 179 -15.16 -6.82 39.66
C LYS A 179 -15.56 -6.23 41.01
N ASP A 180 -16.76 -5.67 41.10
CA ASP A 180 -17.30 -5.06 42.34
C ASP A 180 -16.34 -4.04 43.00
N GLY A 181 -15.69 -3.23 42.16
CA GLY A 181 -14.69 -2.24 42.56
C GLY A 181 -13.30 -2.79 42.90
N LYS A 182 -13.12 -4.11 42.91
CA LYS A 182 -11.81 -4.76 43.14
C LYS A 182 -11.08 -4.94 41.80
N PHE A 183 -9.80 -4.54 41.76
CA PHE A 183 -8.93 -4.85 40.61
C PHE A 183 -8.48 -6.31 40.70
N ILE A 184 -8.85 -7.09 39.69
CA ILE A 184 -8.54 -8.52 39.57
C ILE A 184 -7.19 -8.73 38.90
N GLY A 185 -6.88 -7.93 37.89
CA GLY A 185 -5.66 -8.03 37.09
C GLY A 185 -5.84 -7.50 35.70
N VAL A 186 -4.96 -7.91 34.78
CA VAL A 186 -5.00 -7.57 33.36
C VAL A 186 -5.18 -8.84 32.56
N LEU A 187 -6.27 -8.93 31.81
CA LEU A 187 -6.48 -9.97 30.81
C LEU A 187 -5.77 -9.57 29.53
N ALA A 188 -5.04 -10.51 28.93
CA ALA A 188 -4.32 -10.26 27.69
C ALA A 188 -4.36 -11.44 26.72
N VAL A 189 -4.21 -11.13 25.45
CA VAL A 189 -4.02 -12.08 24.34
C VAL A 189 -2.85 -11.66 23.48
N ASP A 190 -2.01 -12.62 23.12
CA ASP A 190 -0.93 -12.43 22.18
C ASP A 190 -1.36 -12.94 20.80
N VAL A 191 -1.25 -12.06 19.80
CA VAL A 191 -1.64 -12.30 18.42
C VAL A 191 -0.41 -12.23 17.54
N LEU A 192 -0.17 -13.25 16.73
CA LEU A 192 0.99 -13.31 15.86
C LEU A 192 0.94 -12.22 14.76
N VAL A 193 2.08 -11.60 14.49
CA VAL A 193 2.24 -10.70 13.34
C VAL A 193 2.02 -11.43 12.03
N THR A 194 2.32 -12.73 11.97
CA THR A 194 2.06 -13.57 10.79
C THR A 194 0.58 -13.69 10.44
N ASP A 195 -0.32 -13.56 11.41
CA ASP A 195 -1.77 -13.59 11.15
C ASP A 195 -2.22 -12.32 10.42
N LEU A 196 -1.66 -11.18 10.80
CA LEU A 196 -1.85 -9.92 10.06
C LEU A 196 -1.20 -10.00 8.68
N GLN A 197 0.02 -10.55 8.58
CA GLN A 197 0.70 -10.74 7.30
C GLN A 197 -0.12 -11.58 6.33
N ALA A 198 -0.79 -12.64 6.81
CA ALA A 198 -1.65 -13.47 5.96
C ALA A 198 -2.82 -12.68 5.34
N GLU A 199 -3.36 -11.68 6.04
CA GLU A 199 -4.38 -10.79 5.48
C GLU A 199 -3.82 -9.88 4.39
N PHE A 200 -2.53 -9.51 4.49
CA PHE A 200 -1.86 -8.66 3.51
C PHE A 200 -1.50 -9.39 2.22
N GLU A 201 -1.30 -10.69 2.22
CA GLU A 201 -0.85 -11.47 1.04
C GLU A 201 -1.74 -11.29 -0.20
N ASN A 202 -3.02 -10.99 0.01
CA ASN A 202 -4.00 -10.84 -1.07
C ASN A 202 -4.42 -9.38 -1.33
N LEU A 203 -3.77 -8.41 -0.70
CA LEU A 203 -4.07 -7.00 -0.96
C LEU A 203 -3.51 -6.58 -2.33
N PRO A 204 -4.15 -5.62 -3.00
CA PRO A 204 -3.67 -5.11 -4.27
C PRO A 204 -2.43 -4.20 -4.12
N GLY A 205 -1.65 -4.10 -5.19
CA GLY A 205 -0.47 -3.25 -5.27
C GLY A 205 0.68 -3.73 -4.38
N ARG A 206 1.76 -2.97 -4.35
CA ARG A 206 2.90 -3.21 -3.46
C ARG A 206 2.71 -2.49 -2.12
N THR A 207 1.77 -3.00 -1.34
CA THR A 207 1.30 -2.41 -0.09
C THR A 207 2.07 -2.96 1.11
N PHE A 208 2.40 -2.11 2.08
CA PHE A 208 3.08 -2.53 3.30
C PHE A 208 2.74 -1.61 4.48
N VAL A 209 2.96 -2.11 5.68
CA VAL A 209 2.77 -1.38 6.95
C VAL A 209 4.05 -1.46 7.78
N PHE A 210 4.41 -0.34 8.37
CA PHE A 210 5.58 -0.21 9.24
C PHE A 210 5.27 0.60 10.49
N ASP A 211 6.09 0.44 11.52
CA ASP A 211 6.01 1.11 12.81
C ASP A 211 6.85 2.40 12.86
N GLU A 212 6.90 3.04 14.03
CA GLU A 212 7.67 4.26 14.27
C GLU A 212 9.19 4.06 14.13
N GLU A 213 9.68 2.82 14.30
CA GLU A 213 11.08 2.44 14.11
C GLU A 213 11.41 2.12 12.64
N ASN A 214 10.46 2.32 11.72
CA ASN A 214 10.54 2.00 10.29
C ASN A 214 10.67 0.49 10.02
N LYS A 215 10.24 -0.36 10.93
CA LYS A 215 10.21 -1.81 10.74
C LYS A 215 8.94 -2.22 10.03
N VAL A 216 9.09 -2.83 8.85
CA VAL A 216 7.97 -3.41 8.10
C VAL A 216 7.56 -4.73 8.74
N PHE A 217 6.29 -4.89 9.05
CA PHE A 217 5.77 -6.10 9.68
C PHE A 217 4.62 -6.78 8.89
N ALA A 218 4.03 -6.09 7.91
CA ALA A 218 3.08 -6.68 6.97
C ALA A 218 3.27 -6.09 5.59
N SER A 219 3.28 -6.94 4.53
CA SER A 219 3.50 -6.50 3.16
C SER A 219 3.01 -7.52 2.15
N THR A 220 2.52 -7.04 1.00
CA THR A 220 2.29 -7.87 -0.19
C THR A 220 3.60 -8.32 -0.84
N ASP A 221 4.67 -7.54 -0.67
CA ASP A 221 6.02 -7.88 -1.13
C ASP A 221 6.87 -8.40 0.03
N LYS A 222 7.04 -9.72 0.09
CA LYS A 222 7.82 -10.39 1.15
C LYS A 222 9.28 -9.94 1.24
N THR A 223 9.82 -9.30 0.20
CA THR A 223 11.20 -8.77 0.26
C THR A 223 11.33 -7.61 1.26
N LEU A 224 10.24 -6.87 1.50
CA LEU A 224 10.20 -5.78 2.49
C LEU A 224 10.24 -6.28 3.94
N LEU A 225 9.90 -7.55 4.17
CA LEU A 225 9.92 -8.17 5.51
C LEU A 225 11.31 -8.71 5.89
N GLN A 226 12.28 -8.68 4.97
CA GLN A 226 13.62 -9.15 5.25
C GLN A 226 14.32 -8.26 6.27
N GLN A 227 15.03 -8.87 7.20
CA GLN A 227 15.80 -8.14 8.20
C GLN A 227 16.80 -7.18 7.53
N GLY A 228 16.81 -5.92 7.98
CA GLY A 228 17.69 -4.89 7.44
C GLY A 228 17.24 -4.29 6.10
N TYR A 229 16.02 -4.56 5.64
CA TYR A 229 15.49 -3.86 4.48
C TYR A 229 15.26 -2.38 4.83
N ASP A 230 15.92 -1.48 4.12
CA ASP A 230 15.86 -0.04 4.38
C ASP A 230 14.68 0.62 3.67
N ILE A 231 13.74 1.15 4.47
CA ILE A 231 12.61 1.95 4.02
C ILE A 231 12.73 3.44 4.42
N SER A 232 13.89 3.87 4.92
CA SER A 232 14.09 5.21 5.49
C SER A 232 13.65 6.33 4.55
N ALA A 233 13.95 6.22 3.25
CA ALA A 233 13.59 7.22 2.26
C ALA A 233 12.07 7.46 2.20
N ILE A 234 11.26 6.39 2.09
CA ILE A 234 9.80 6.51 2.07
C ILE A 234 9.25 6.89 3.46
N ALA A 235 9.78 6.29 4.53
CA ALA A 235 9.32 6.53 5.89
C ALA A 235 9.51 7.99 6.33
N ASN A 236 10.65 8.60 5.99
CA ASN A 236 10.92 10.01 6.31
C ASN A 236 9.95 10.96 5.58
N LEU A 237 9.65 10.69 4.31
CA LEU A 237 8.67 11.48 3.56
C LEU A 237 7.25 11.26 4.08
N ALA A 238 6.87 10.03 4.39
CA ALA A 238 5.55 9.71 4.96
C ALA A 238 5.28 10.39 6.32
N LYS A 239 6.33 10.77 7.08
CA LYS A 239 6.19 11.50 8.35
C LYS A 239 5.77 12.96 8.15
N ILE A 240 6.17 13.59 7.04
CA ILE A 240 5.96 15.02 6.76
C ILE A 240 4.83 15.28 5.76
N LYS A 241 4.42 14.27 5.01
CA LYS A 241 3.33 14.36 4.02
C LYS A 241 1.97 14.15 4.69
N GLU A 242 0.93 14.76 4.10
CA GLU A 242 -0.44 14.52 4.52
C GLU A 242 -0.90 13.10 4.15
N ASN A 243 -1.94 12.63 4.83
CA ASN A 243 -2.53 11.33 4.51
C ASN A 243 -3.03 11.32 3.07
N PHE A 244 -2.61 10.29 2.33
CA PHE A 244 -2.93 10.07 0.91
C PHE A 244 -2.33 11.09 -0.06
N GLU A 245 -1.45 11.99 0.40
CA GLU A 245 -0.68 12.86 -0.49
C GLU A 245 0.34 12.02 -1.25
N PRO A 246 0.33 12.06 -2.60
CA PRO A 246 1.31 11.35 -3.41
C PRO A 246 2.68 12.04 -3.34
N PHE A 247 3.76 11.24 -3.38
CA PHE A 247 5.12 11.75 -3.43
C PHE A 247 6.06 10.80 -4.15
N GLU A 248 7.15 11.36 -4.68
CA GLU A 248 8.24 10.61 -5.29
C GLU A 248 9.39 10.46 -4.31
N TYR A 249 10.11 9.35 -4.41
CA TYR A 249 11.32 9.09 -3.62
C TYR A 249 12.29 8.20 -4.38
N THR A 250 13.57 8.31 -4.04
CA THR A 250 14.63 7.45 -4.57
C THR A 250 14.91 6.33 -3.59
N ARG A 251 14.85 5.08 -4.03
CA ARG A 251 15.15 3.93 -3.17
C ARG A 251 16.67 3.82 -2.96
N PRO A 252 17.16 3.81 -1.70
CA PRO A 252 18.60 3.82 -1.43
C PRO A 252 19.34 2.59 -1.99
N LYS A 253 18.68 1.43 -2.03
CA LYS A 253 19.28 0.15 -2.41
C LYS A 253 19.81 0.11 -3.86
N ASP A 254 19.10 0.74 -4.79
CA ASP A 254 19.38 0.64 -6.24
C ASP A 254 19.23 1.96 -7.00
N GLY A 255 18.98 3.06 -6.31
CA GLY A 255 18.78 4.37 -6.93
C GLY A 255 17.52 4.50 -7.79
N SER A 256 16.61 3.53 -7.74
CA SER A 256 15.38 3.58 -8.54
C SER A 256 14.44 4.68 -8.04
N GLU A 257 13.92 5.46 -8.97
CA GLU A 257 12.87 6.44 -8.67
C GLU A 257 11.53 5.74 -8.52
N ARG A 258 10.81 6.10 -7.47
CA ARG A 258 9.55 5.48 -7.08
C ARG A 258 8.53 6.53 -6.68
N PHE A 259 7.29 6.15 -6.88
CA PHE A 259 6.12 6.88 -6.45
C PHE A 259 5.50 6.18 -5.24
N ALA A 260 4.97 6.95 -4.29
CA ALA A 260 4.30 6.40 -3.13
C ALA A 260 3.09 7.21 -2.70
N VAL A 261 2.16 6.52 -2.04
CA VAL A 261 1.05 7.08 -1.27
C VAL A 261 1.06 6.44 0.10
N CYS A 262 0.93 7.23 1.16
CA CYS A 262 0.94 6.73 2.53
C CYS A 262 -0.22 7.30 3.35
N THR A 263 -0.58 6.61 4.44
CA THR A 263 -1.53 7.09 5.45
C THR A 263 -1.19 6.58 6.84
N LYS A 264 -1.51 7.37 7.86
CA LYS A 264 -1.42 6.94 9.25
C LYS A 264 -2.51 5.94 9.58
N VAL A 265 -2.16 4.93 10.39
CA VAL A 265 -3.06 3.87 10.84
C VAL A 265 -2.95 3.75 12.36
N SER A 266 -4.07 3.88 13.06
CA SER A 266 -4.16 3.74 14.53
C SER A 266 -3.16 4.60 15.34
N GLY A 267 -2.66 5.69 14.75
CA GLY A 267 -1.77 6.66 15.41
C GLY A 267 -0.28 6.33 15.41
N VAL A 268 0.09 5.06 15.46
CA VAL A 268 1.49 4.59 15.59
C VAL A 268 2.03 3.87 14.34
N TYR A 269 1.18 3.44 13.44
CA TYR A 269 1.58 2.75 12.22
C TYR A 269 1.39 3.61 10.98
N THR A 270 2.12 3.28 9.93
CA THR A 270 1.96 3.91 8.62
C THR A 270 1.79 2.82 7.56
N ALA A 271 0.71 2.91 6.79
CA ALA A 271 0.48 2.09 5.62
C ALA A 271 0.90 2.85 4.38
N CYS A 272 1.67 2.21 3.52
CA CYS A 272 2.14 2.76 2.25
C CYS A 272 1.93 1.79 1.11
N VAL A 273 1.84 2.35 -0.09
CA VAL A 273 2.08 1.64 -1.34
C VAL A 273 3.21 2.34 -2.08
N GLY A 274 4.04 1.60 -2.79
CA GLY A 274 5.17 2.21 -3.50
C GLY A 274 5.56 1.43 -4.74
N GLU A 275 5.42 2.06 -5.92
CA GLU A 275 5.69 1.46 -7.22
C GLU A 275 6.85 2.18 -7.94
N PRO A 276 7.61 1.48 -8.80
CA PRO A 276 8.58 2.13 -9.68
C PRO A 276 7.90 3.12 -10.63
N ILE A 277 8.44 4.33 -10.79
CA ILE A 277 7.93 5.34 -11.74
C ILE A 277 7.92 4.79 -13.16
N GLU A 278 8.92 3.97 -13.51
CA GLU A 278 9.00 3.33 -14.82
C GLU A 278 7.72 2.53 -15.18
N GLN A 279 7.10 1.84 -14.21
CA GLN A 279 5.86 1.10 -14.46
C GLN A 279 4.67 2.02 -14.75
N ILE A 280 4.70 3.25 -14.22
CA ILE A 280 3.68 4.27 -14.46
C ILE A 280 3.90 4.92 -15.82
N GLU A 281 5.15 5.18 -16.19
CA GLU A 281 5.51 5.87 -17.44
C GLU A 281 5.56 4.95 -18.67
N ALA A 282 5.87 3.67 -18.52
CA ALA A 282 5.99 2.73 -19.63
C ALA A 282 4.75 2.69 -20.56
N PRO A 283 3.50 2.68 -20.06
CA PRO A 283 2.31 2.77 -20.93
C PRO A 283 2.24 4.09 -21.70
N VAL A 284 2.66 5.21 -21.08
CA VAL A 284 2.66 6.54 -21.71
C VAL A 284 3.62 6.57 -22.88
N TYR A 285 4.85 6.09 -22.69
CA TYR A 285 5.85 6.01 -23.77
C TYR A 285 5.44 5.06 -24.89
N LYS A 286 4.80 3.94 -24.56
CA LYS A 286 4.24 3.03 -25.58
C LYS A 286 3.20 3.70 -26.47
N ILE A 287 2.30 4.48 -25.88
CA ILE A 287 1.28 5.26 -26.62
C ILE A 287 1.97 6.32 -27.48
N ALA A 288 2.94 7.05 -26.92
CA ALA A 288 3.70 8.05 -27.65
C ALA A 288 4.44 7.46 -28.87
N PHE A 289 5.05 6.29 -28.72
CA PHE A 289 5.72 5.58 -29.82
C PHE A 289 4.74 5.19 -30.94
N ILE A 290 3.60 4.61 -30.59
CA ILE A 290 2.55 4.25 -31.57
C ILE A 290 2.04 5.50 -32.30
N GLN A 291 1.78 6.59 -31.56
CA GLN A 291 1.33 7.85 -32.12
C GLN A 291 2.36 8.45 -33.08
N THR A 292 3.64 8.43 -32.73
CA THR A 292 4.73 8.89 -33.59
C THR A 292 4.80 8.07 -34.91
N ALA A 293 4.68 6.75 -34.79
CA ALA A 293 4.65 5.88 -35.97
C ALA A 293 3.46 6.21 -36.90
N ILE A 294 2.27 6.45 -36.34
CA ILE A 294 1.08 6.86 -37.09
C ILE A 294 1.31 8.21 -37.79
N VAL A 295 1.90 9.21 -37.10
CA VAL A 295 2.20 10.52 -37.71
C VAL A 295 3.16 10.39 -38.89
N ILE A 296 4.21 9.61 -38.76
CA ILE A 296 5.16 9.35 -39.86
C ILE A 296 4.46 8.69 -41.03
N PHE A 297 3.69 7.64 -40.80
CA PHE A 297 2.99 6.89 -41.84
C PHE A 297 1.96 7.76 -42.59
N THR A 298 1.13 8.51 -41.85
CA THR A 298 0.15 9.42 -42.42
C THR A 298 0.79 10.57 -43.21
N SER A 299 1.95 11.07 -42.74
CA SER A 299 2.71 12.11 -43.44
C SER A 299 3.23 11.62 -44.78
N ILE A 300 3.75 10.40 -44.88
CA ILE A 300 4.22 9.79 -46.10
C ILE A 300 3.07 9.64 -47.09
N ILE A 301 1.93 9.09 -46.65
CA ILE A 301 0.74 8.94 -47.47
C ILE A 301 0.23 10.30 -47.96
N SER A 302 0.20 11.32 -47.08
CA SER A 302 -0.22 12.67 -47.41
C SER A 302 0.64 13.30 -48.52
N VAL A 303 1.95 13.16 -48.48
CA VAL A 303 2.86 13.64 -49.55
C VAL A 303 2.53 12.99 -50.87
N ILE A 304 2.35 11.68 -50.88
CA ILE A 304 2.03 10.91 -52.12
C ILE A 304 0.68 11.38 -52.71
N LEU A 305 -0.36 11.44 -51.86
CA LEU A 305 -1.70 11.86 -52.31
C LEU A 305 -1.70 13.30 -52.79
N LEU A 306 -1.08 14.24 -52.08
CA LEU A 306 -0.99 15.63 -52.48
C LEU A 306 -0.23 15.78 -53.79
N TYR A 307 0.84 15.02 -54.00
CA TYR A 307 1.56 15.02 -55.26
C TYR A 307 0.67 14.60 -56.44
N PHE A 308 -0.10 13.53 -56.30
CA PHE A 308 -1.04 13.07 -57.34
C PHE A 308 -2.16 14.08 -57.59
N ILE A 309 -2.78 14.62 -56.53
CA ILE A 309 -3.87 15.61 -56.66
C ILE A 309 -3.37 16.89 -57.35
N VAL A 310 -2.27 17.47 -56.87
CA VAL A 310 -1.67 18.67 -57.45
C VAL A 310 -1.21 18.43 -58.87
N SER A 311 -0.66 17.26 -59.20
CA SER A 311 -0.26 16.92 -60.54
C SER A 311 -1.46 16.83 -61.49
N LYS A 312 -2.58 16.23 -61.04
CA LYS A 312 -3.80 16.09 -61.87
C LYS A 312 -4.47 17.44 -62.11
N TYR A 313 -4.68 18.23 -61.09
CA TYR A 313 -5.45 19.48 -61.18
C TYR A 313 -4.66 20.69 -61.71
N LEU A 314 -3.33 20.73 -61.56
CA LEU A 314 -2.47 21.78 -62.12
C LEU A 314 -1.89 21.42 -63.51
N SER A 315 -2.13 20.23 -64.03
CA SER A 315 -1.71 19.85 -65.37
C SER A 315 -2.36 20.70 -66.48
N PRO A 316 -3.66 20.99 -66.45
CA PRO A 316 -4.31 21.83 -67.46
C PRO A 316 -3.77 23.26 -67.49
N LEU A 317 -3.37 23.85 -66.36
CA LEU A 317 -2.76 25.18 -66.28
C LEU A 317 -1.43 25.25 -67.05
N ALA A 318 -0.67 24.17 -67.12
CA ALA A 318 0.55 24.10 -67.90
C ALA A 318 0.25 24.16 -69.45
N ALA A 319 -0.81 23.50 -69.89
CA ALA A 319 -1.22 23.55 -71.24
C ALA A 319 -1.71 24.95 -71.63
N ILE A 320 -2.48 25.61 -70.78
CA ILE A 320 -2.93 26.99 -71.00
C ILE A 320 -1.73 27.97 -71.05
N GLN A 321 -0.75 27.82 -70.14
CA GLN A 321 0.45 28.65 -70.17
C GLN A 321 1.25 28.49 -71.46
N THR A 322 1.44 27.23 -71.92
CA THR A 322 2.13 26.94 -73.18
C THR A 322 1.36 27.52 -74.34
N GLY A 323 0.04 27.35 -74.36
CA GLY A 323 -0.83 27.94 -75.45
C GLY A 323 -0.77 29.47 -75.42
N LEU A 324 -0.80 30.11 -74.28
CA LEU A 324 -0.64 31.57 -74.13
C LEU A 324 0.74 32.04 -74.65
N THR A 325 1.79 31.35 -74.26
CA THR A 325 3.16 31.67 -74.72
C THR A 325 3.26 31.55 -76.24
N SER A 326 2.79 30.47 -76.83
CA SER A 326 2.77 30.27 -78.26
C SER A 326 1.91 31.31 -79.02
N PHE A 327 0.80 31.72 -78.42
CA PHE A 327 -0.05 32.80 -78.93
C PHE A 327 0.67 34.17 -78.90
N PHE A 328 1.37 34.51 -77.83
CA PHE A 328 2.16 35.73 -77.72
C PHE A 328 3.37 35.72 -78.62
N ASP A 329 4.05 34.57 -78.78
CA ASP A 329 5.17 34.42 -79.72
C ASP A 329 4.65 34.61 -81.20
N PHE A 330 3.48 34.10 -81.51
CA PHE A 330 2.84 34.28 -82.85
C PHE A 330 2.50 35.77 -83.08
N ILE A 331 1.92 36.49 -82.14
CA ILE A 331 1.60 37.93 -82.30
C ILE A 331 2.84 38.78 -82.41
N ASN A 332 3.92 38.45 -81.68
CA ASN A 332 5.15 39.22 -81.72
C ASN A 332 6.12 38.89 -82.88
N HIS A 333 5.66 38.07 -83.82
CA HIS A 333 6.48 37.67 -85.01
C HIS A 333 7.85 37.06 -84.61
N LYS A 334 7.96 36.30 -83.53
CA LYS A 334 9.12 35.53 -83.15
C LYS A 334 9.04 34.09 -83.58
#